data_2d549b09f20a81899bba115a7fdb4fa1
#
_entry.id   2d549b09f20a81899bba115a7fdb4fa1
#
_cell.length_a   1.000
_cell.length_b   1.000
_cell.length_c   1.000
_cell.angle_alpha   90.00
_cell.angle_beta   90.00
_cell.angle_gamma   90.00
#
_symmetry.space_group_name_H-M   'P 1'
#
loop_
_entity.id
_entity.type
_entity.pdbx_description
1 polymer ?
#
loop_
_entity_poly.entity_id
_entity_poly.type
_entity_poly.pdbx_seq_one_letter_code
_entity_poly.pdbx_strand_id
1 'polypeptide(L)'
;MVNTLCLEGGVDIIKCGIGPGSACTTRLKTGVGMPQLSCIMDCGDAAHGVNKHIIGDGGITCPGDLSKAFCGGADFVMMGGVFAGHDENPGELIEKTINGVSKSFKLFYGMSSTHAMVTFYGKKDDYRSSEGKVVEIPVSYTHLTLPTKRI
;
A
#
# COMPACT_ATOMS: atom_id res chain seq x y z
N MET A 1 -1.63 1.96 22.57
CA MET A 1 -0.93 2.82 21.57
C MET A 1 -1.89 3.77 20.84
N VAL A 2 -2.99 3.29 20.22
CA VAL A 2 -3.95 4.17 19.51
C VAL A 2 -4.46 5.28 20.43
N ASN A 3 -5.01 4.93 21.58
CA ASN A 3 -5.52 5.91 22.57
C ASN A 3 -4.44 6.90 23.02
N THR A 4 -3.21 6.45 23.26
CA THR A 4 -2.09 7.32 23.62
C THR A 4 -1.80 8.35 22.53
N LEU A 5 -1.74 7.91 21.27
CA LEU A 5 -1.51 8.81 20.14
C LEU A 5 -2.65 9.82 19.96
N CYS A 6 -3.90 9.38 20.13
CA CYS A 6 -5.08 10.23 19.96
C CYS A 6 -5.25 11.23 21.11
N LEU A 7 -5.16 10.76 22.34
CA LEU A 7 -5.50 11.56 23.54
C LEU A 7 -4.33 12.42 24.04
N GLU A 8 -3.12 11.86 24.01
CA GLU A 8 -1.91 12.55 24.50
C GLU A 8 -1.15 13.22 23.37
N GLY A 9 -1.07 12.56 22.19
CA GLY A 9 -0.37 13.08 21.03
C GLY A 9 -1.19 14.01 20.13
N GLY A 10 -2.49 14.14 20.35
CA GLY A 10 -3.37 15.01 19.56
C GLY A 10 -3.56 14.57 18.10
N VAL A 11 -3.34 13.29 17.79
CA VAL A 11 -3.46 12.74 16.44
C VAL A 11 -4.94 12.53 16.08
N ASP A 12 -5.34 12.96 14.89
CA ASP A 12 -6.71 12.85 14.41
C ASP A 12 -6.95 11.58 13.58
N ILE A 13 -5.93 11.13 12.84
CA ILE A 13 -6.03 9.96 11.95
C ILE A 13 -4.81 9.07 12.18
N ILE A 14 -5.04 7.79 12.40
CA ILE A 14 -3.98 6.79 12.60
C ILE A 14 -3.91 5.85 11.40
N LYS A 15 -2.73 5.73 10.82
CA LYS A 15 -2.45 4.76 9.78
C LYS A 15 -2.03 3.43 10.42
N CYS A 16 -2.82 2.38 10.22
CA CYS A 16 -2.59 1.07 10.80
C CYS A 16 -2.20 0.02 9.74
N GLY A 17 -1.35 -0.90 10.15
CA GLY A 17 -0.83 -1.99 9.33
C GLY A 17 0.69 -2.08 9.35
N ILE A 18 1.23 -3.25 9.67
CA ILE A 18 2.66 -3.55 9.62
C ILE A 18 2.90 -4.69 8.64
N GLY A 19 3.49 -4.33 7.49
CA GLY A 19 3.92 -5.28 6.49
C GLY A 19 2.84 -5.96 5.64
N PRO A 20 1.59 -5.48 5.51
CA PRO A 20 0.59 -6.15 4.67
C PRO A 20 0.74 -5.83 3.19
N GLY A 21 1.51 -4.83 2.81
CA GLY A 21 1.70 -4.41 1.43
C GLY A 21 2.36 -5.48 0.56
N SER A 22 1.95 -5.59 -0.71
CA SER A 22 2.46 -6.60 -1.65
C SER A 22 3.96 -6.46 -1.96
N ALA A 23 4.50 -5.24 -1.92
CA ALA A 23 5.92 -4.97 -2.08
C ALA A 23 6.70 -4.98 -0.75
N CYS A 24 6.02 -5.14 0.40
CA CYS A 24 6.64 -5.14 1.71
C CYS A 24 7.30 -6.48 2.03
N THR A 25 8.45 -6.43 2.70
CA THR A 25 9.19 -7.61 3.17
C THR A 25 9.36 -7.64 4.68
N THR A 26 8.79 -6.69 5.43
CA THR A 26 8.92 -6.58 6.89
C THR A 26 8.56 -7.89 7.59
N ARG A 27 7.41 -8.48 7.28
CA ARG A 27 6.95 -9.75 7.90
C ARG A 27 7.92 -10.91 7.65
N LEU A 28 8.51 -10.97 6.47
CA LEU A 28 9.46 -12.02 6.10
C LEU A 28 10.81 -11.81 6.80
N LYS A 29 11.26 -10.57 6.95
CA LYS A 29 12.57 -10.25 7.51
C LYS A 29 12.59 -10.21 9.04
N THR A 30 11.52 -9.74 9.65
CA THR A 30 11.46 -9.50 11.10
C THR A 30 10.55 -10.46 11.84
N GLY A 31 9.67 -11.19 11.13
CA GLY A 31 8.60 -11.96 11.74
C GLY A 31 7.49 -11.11 12.39
N VAL A 32 7.60 -9.78 12.31
CA VAL A 32 6.63 -8.85 12.91
C VAL A 32 5.49 -8.56 11.94
N GLY A 33 4.27 -8.63 12.42
CA GLY A 33 3.07 -8.31 11.66
C GLY A 33 1.81 -8.79 12.35
N MET A 34 0.68 -8.32 11.85
CA MET A 34 -0.65 -8.72 12.30
C MET A 34 -1.54 -8.92 11.06
N PRO A 35 -2.46 -9.88 11.03
CA PRO A 35 -3.46 -9.96 9.98
C PRO A 35 -4.18 -8.62 9.82
N GLN A 36 -4.26 -8.11 8.58
CA GLN A 36 -4.65 -6.70 8.37
C GLN A 36 -6.08 -6.40 8.82
N LEU A 37 -7.02 -7.31 8.60
CA LEU A 37 -8.40 -7.12 9.06
C LEU A 37 -8.48 -7.03 10.58
N SER A 38 -7.79 -7.91 11.31
CA SER A 38 -7.72 -7.86 12.78
C SER A 38 -7.10 -6.55 13.26
N CYS A 39 -6.03 -6.10 12.61
CA CYS A 39 -5.39 -4.82 12.91
C CYS A 39 -6.35 -3.63 12.71
N ILE A 40 -7.12 -3.64 11.62
CA ILE A 40 -8.13 -2.61 11.34
C ILE A 40 -9.22 -2.61 12.41
N MET A 41 -9.75 -3.78 12.78
CA MET A 41 -10.79 -3.90 13.80
C MET A 41 -10.32 -3.36 15.15
N ASP A 42 -9.17 -3.82 15.63
CA ASP A 42 -8.64 -3.40 16.93
C ASP A 42 -8.29 -1.90 16.97
N CYS A 43 -7.70 -1.39 15.88
CA CYS A 43 -7.35 0.03 15.79
C CYS A 43 -8.59 0.91 15.61
N GLY A 44 -9.58 0.44 14.83
CA GLY A 44 -10.85 1.13 14.61
C GLY A 44 -11.64 1.28 15.89
N ASP A 45 -11.83 0.20 16.63
CA ASP A 45 -12.51 0.24 17.95
C ASP A 45 -11.85 1.26 18.88
N ALA A 46 -10.52 1.24 18.96
CA ALA A 46 -9.79 2.15 19.83
C ALA A 46 -9.89 3.63 19.38
N ALA A 47 -9.82 3.91 18.08
CA ALA A 47 -9.87 5.27 17.54
C ALA A 47 -11.30 5.84 17.60
N HIS A 48 -12.29 5.07 17.16
CA HIS A 48 -13.69 5.49 17.20
C HIS A 48 -14.19 5.73 18.62
N GLY A 49 -13.72 4.94 19.60
CA GLY A 49 -14.02 5.15 21.01
C GLY A 49 -13.59 6.52 21.55
N VAL A 50 -12.69 7.20 20.87
CA VAL A 50 -12.21 8.57 21.20
C VAL A 50 -12.50 9.58 20.08
N ASN A 51 -13.46 9.26 19.21
CA ASN A 51 -13.92 10.09 18.07
C ASN A 51 -12.78 10.49 17.11
N LYS A 52 -11.93 9.52 16.78
CA LYS A 52 -10.81 9.65 15.83
C LYS A 52 -10.95 8.62 14.71
N HIS A 53 -10.10 8.72 13.69
CA HIS A 53 -10.19 7.95 12.46
C HIS A 53 -8.97 7.05 12.22
N ILE A 54 -9.15 6.04 11.37
CA ILE A 54 -8.05 5.18 10.92
C ILE A 54 -7.95 5.07 9.40
N ILE A 55 -6.72 4.85 8.93
CA ILE A 55 -6.41 4.44 7.57
C ILE A 55 -5.89 3.01 7.61
N GLY A 56 -6.59 2.07 6.99
CA GLY A 56 -6.07 0.72 6.77
C GLY A 56 -5.04 0.73 5.63
N ASP A 57 -3.75 0.56 5.94
CA ASP A 57 -2.66 0.67 4.98
C ASP A 57 -2.21 -0.71 4.48
N GLY A 58 -2.50 -1.00 3.22
CA GLY A 58 -2.05 -2.20 2.52
C GLY A 58 -2.90 -3.45 2.75
N GLY A 59 -2.53 -4.52 2.05
CA GLY A 59 -3.23 -5.80 2.10
C GLY A 59 -4.48 -5.88 1.22
N ILE A 60 -4.79 -4.84 0.45
CA ILE A 60 -5.90 -4.81 -0.50
C ILE A 60 -5.40 -5.31 -1.85
N THR A 61 -5.93 -6.44 -2.31
CA THR A 61 -5.55 -7.08 -3.57
C THR A 61 -6.72 -7.19 -4.56
N CYS A 62 -7.94 -7.04 -4.06
CA CYS A 62 -9.16 -7.10 -4.86
C CYS A 62 -10.26 -6.21 -4.22
N PRO A 63 -11.36 -5.91 -4.95
CA PRO A 63 -12.47 -5.11 -4.41
C PRO A 63 -13.09 -5.68 -3.12
N GLY A 64 -13.12 -7.01 -2.98
CA GLY A 64 -13.63 -7.66 -1.77
C GLY A 64 -12.80 -7.36 -0.52
N ASP A 65 -11.49 -7.19 -0.66
CA ASP A 65 -10.63 -6.80 0.47
C ASP A 65 -10.90 -5.36 0.89
N LEU A 66 -11.17 -4.47 -0.08
CA LEU A 66 -11.59 -3.08 0.20
C LEU A 66 -12.88 -3.05 1.01
N SER A 67 -13.88 -3.82 0.60
CA SER A 67 -15.15 -3.93 1.34
C SER A 67 -14.96 -4.46 2.75
N LYS A 68 -14.13 -5.49 2.94
CA LYS A 68 -13.78 -6.02 4.27
C LYS A 68 -13.09 -4.98 5.15
N ALA A 69 -12.18 -4.17 4.59
CA ALA A 69 -11.50 -3.13 5.35
C ALA A 69 -12.49 -2.09 5.90
N PHE A 70 -13.41 -1.61 5.08
CA PHE A 70 -14.45 -0.67 5.54
C PHE A 70 -15.42 -1.33 6.54
N CYS A 71 -15.89 -2.54 6.27
CA CYS A 71 -16.73 -3.28 7.22
C CYS A 71 -16.01 -3.58 8.54
N GLY A 72 -14.69 -3.72 8.50
CA GLY A 72 -13.85 -3.90 9.70
C GLY A 72 -13.59 -2.62 10.50
N GLY A 73 -14.03 -1.46 10.01
CA GLY A 73 -13.93 -0.18 10.72
C GLY A 73 -12.89 0.78 10.18
N ALA A 74 -12.32 0.53 8.99
CA ALA A 74 -11.47 1.54 8.35
C ALA A 74 -12.31 2.72 7.83
N ASP A 75 -11.94 3.94 8.18
CA ASP A 75 -12.54 5.16 7.59
C ASP A 75 -11.94 5.45 6.21
N PHE A 76 -10.67 5.12 6.04
CA PHE A 76 -9.92 5.27 4.81
C PHE A 76 -9.07 4.03 4.55
N VAL A 77 -8.71 3.81 3.28
CA VAL A 77 -7.86 2.69 2.88
C VAL A 77 -6.72 3.19 1.99
N MET A 78 -5.49 2.77 2.29
CA MET A 78 -4.33 3.05 1.45
C MET A 78 -4.01 1.83 0.60
N MET A 79 -3.96 2.04 -0.72
CA MET A 79 -3.72 1.01 -1.72
C MET A 79 -2.58 1.42 -2.66
N GLY A 80 -1.66 0.52 -2.93
CA GLY A 80 -0.57 0.73 -3.88
C GLY A 80 -0.69 -0.20 -5.09
N GLY A 81 -0.58 -1.50 -4.87
CA GLY A 81 -0.50 -2.50 -5.93
C GLY A 81 -1.70 -2.50 -6.89
N VAL A 82 -2.90 -2.22 -6.41
CA VAL A 82 -4.13 -2.16 -7.22
C VAL A 82 -4.03 -1.07 -8.29
N PHE A 83 -3.38 0.06 -7.98
CA PHE A 83 -3.22 1.17 -8.90
C PHE A 83 -1.94 1.13 -9.75
N ALA A 84 -1.01 0.25 -9.41
CA ALA A 84 0.30 0.21 -10.05
C ALA A 84 0.25 -0.12 -11.55
N GLY A 85 -0.78 -0.84 -12.02
CA GLY A 85 -0.97 -1.22 -13.42
C GLY A 85 -1.74 -0.22 -14.28
N HIS A 86 -1.96 1.02 -13.81
CA HIS A 86 -2.67 2.05 -14.56
C HIS A 86 -1.71 2.97 -15.32
N ASP A 87 -2.16 3.55 -16.43
CA ASP A 87 -1.36 4.46 -17.26
C ASP A 87 -0.97 5.74 -16.51
N GLU A 88 -1.85 6.25 -15.65
CA GLU A 88 -1.59 7.43 -14.83
C GLU A 88 -0.52 7.22 -13.74
N ASN A 89 -0.19 5.97 -13.41
CA ASN A 89 0.86 5.70 -12.45
C ASN A 89 2.22 6.13 -13.02
N PRO A 90 3.02 6.94 -12.30
CA PRO A 90 4.33 7.37 -12.77
C PRO A 90 5.30 6.19 -12.91
N GLY A 91 6.28 6.34 -13.77
CA GLY A 91 7.34 5.37 -14.02
C GLY A 91 7.51 5.06 -15.50
N GLU A 92 8.68 4.56 -15.84
CA GLU A 92 9.00 4.18 -17.21
C GLU A 92 8.28 2.90 -17.62
N LEU A 93 7.83 2.85 -18.87
CA LEU A 93 7.28 1.67 -19.49
C LEU A 93 8.40 0.71 -19.90
N ILE A 94 8.29 -0.52 -19.49
CA ILE A 94 9.20 -1.62 -19.85
C ILE A 94 8.46 -2.54 -20.81
N GLU A 95 8.88 -2.55 -22.07
CA GLU A 95 8.32 -3.43 -23.09
C GLU A 95 9.00 -4.82 -23.02
N LYS A 96 8.20 -5.87 -22.98
CA LYS A 96 8.65 -7.26 -22.99
C LYS A 96 7.83 -8.10 -23.95
N THR A 97 8.50 -8.92 -24.75
CA THR A 97 7.82 -9.91 -25.59
C THR A 97 7.66 -11.22 -24.79
N ILE A 98 6.44 -11.60 -24.51
CA ILE A 98 6.09 -12.84 -23.83
C ILE A 98 5.23 -13.68 -24.77
N ASN A 99 5.70 -14.87 -25.13
CA ASN A 99 5.04 -15.77 -26.08
C ASN A 99 4.68 -15.10 -27.43
N GLY A 100 5.60 -14.23 -27.94
CA GLY A 100 5.39 -13.53 -29.20
C GLY A 100 4.48 -12.29 -29.13
N VAL A 101 3.96 -11.94 -27.94
CA VAL A 101 3.11 -10.77 -27.72
C VAL A 101 3.89 -9.72 -26.92
N SER A 102 3.95 -8.48 -27.44
CA SER A 102 4.50 -7.35 -26.66
C SER A 102 3.56 -6.99 -25.53
N LYS A 103 4.12 -6.84 -24.34
CA LYS A 103 3.40 -6.41 -23.12
C LYS A 103 4.19 -5.32 -22.42
N SER A 104 3.49 -4.31 -21.94
CA SER A 104 4.06 -3.20 -21.17
C SER A 104 3.97 -3.48 -19.67
N PHE A 105 5.03 -3.14 -18.96
CA PHE A 105 5.13 -3.26 -17.51
C PHE A 105 5.61 -1.94 -16.91
N LYS A 106 5.30 -1.73 -15.64
CA LYS A 106 5.89 -0.68 -14.78
C LYS A 106 6.50 -1.29 -13.53
N LEU A 107 7.54 -0.65 -13.00
CA LEU A 107 8.13 -1.07 -11.74
C LEU A 107 7.26 -0.58 -10.58
N PHE A 108 6.90 -1.50 -9.71
CA PHE A 108 6.26 -1.24 -8.44
C PHE A 108 7.18 -1.67 -7.30
N TYR A 109 7.49 -0.76 -6.38
CA TYR A 109 8.47 -1.01 -5.33
C TYR A 109 8.12 -0.31 -4.03
N GLY A 110 8.58 -0.88 -2.91
CA GLY A 110 8.47 -0.24 -1.61
C GLY A 110 9.44 0.93 -1.48
N MET A 111 9.03 2.01 -0.80
CA MET A 111 9.87 3.20 -0.57
C MET A 111 11.13 2.90 0.25
N SER A 112 11.13 1.83 1.04
CA SER A 112 12.31 1.35 1.78
C SER A 112 13.13 0.31 1.02
N SER A 113 12.86 0.07 -0.28
CA SER A 113 13.66 -0.83 -1.11
C SER A 113 15.00 -0.20 -1.49
N THR A 114 15.99 -1.03 -1.78
CA THR A 114 17.28 -0.54 -2.30
C THR A 114 17.11 0.29 -3.58
N HIS A 115 16.17 -0.12 -4.45
CA HIS A 115 15.87 0.61 -5.68
C HIS A 115 15.40 2.04 -5.38
N ALA A 116 14.44 2.20 -4.47
CA ALA A 116 13.94 3.52 -4.07
C ALA A 116 15.05 4.38 -3.43
N MET A 117 15.87 3.78 -2.56
CA MET A 117 16.98 4.50 -1.92
C MET A 117 17.97 5.04 -2.94
N VAL A 118 18.38 4.23 -3.92
CA VAL A 118 19.31 4.66 -4.97
C VAL A 118 18.68 5.72 -5.87
N THR A 119 17.43 5.52 -6.27
CA THR A 119 16.72 6.43 -7.19
C THR A 119 16.48 7.80 -6.58
N PHE A 120 16.04 7.87 -5.32
CA PHE A 120 15.64 9.14 -4.68
C PHE A 120 16.74 9.79 -3.85
N TYR A 121 17.65 8.99 -3.26
CA TYR A 121 18.70 9.52 -2.38
C TYR A 121 20.10 9.33 -2.94
N GLY A 122 20.26 8.75 -4.14
CA GLY A 122 21.52 8.56 -4.82
C GLY A 122 22.42 7.46 -4.23
N LYS A 123 22.10 6.92 -3.07
CA LYS A 123 22.87 5.86 -2.40
C LYS A 123 22.00 5.00 -1.52
N LYS A 124 22.47 3.79 -1.24
CA LYS A 124 21.91 2.94 -0.21
C LYS A 124 22.45 3.41 1.16
N ASP A 125 21.55 3.59 2.13
CA ASP A 125 21.94 3.88 3.50
C ASP A 125 22.47 2.60 4.18
N ASP A 126 23.69 2.68 4.73
CA ASP A 126 24.33 1.52 5.35
C ASP A 126 23.68 1.12 6.70
N TYR A 127 23.04 2.08 7.37
CA TYR A 127 22.37 1.85 8.65
C TYR A 127 20.88 1.48 8.50
N ARG A 128 20.30 1.61 7.31
CA ARG A 128 18.92 1.21 7.03
C ARG A 128 18.86 -0.17 6.41
N SER A 129 18.18 -1.09 7.08
CA SER A 129 17.81 -2.35 6.48
C SER A 129 16.90 -2.10 5.28
N SER A 130 17.29 -2.58 4.11
CA SER A 130 16.43 -2.51 2.92
C SER A 130 15.21 -3.41 3.14
N GLU A 131 14.04 -2.80 3.21
CA GLU A 131 12.75 -3.48 3.25
C GLU A 131 11.96 -3.18 1.99
N GLY A 132 11.44 -4.20 1.37
CA GLY A 132 10.67 -4.07 0.15
C GLY A 132 11.34 -4.69 -1.05
N LYS A 133 10.52 -5.17 -1.95
CA LYS A 133 10.90 -5.76 -3.23
C LYS A 133 10.49 -4.85 -4.37
N VAL A 134 11.14 -5.04 -5.51
CA VAL A 134 10.75 -4.47 -6.79
C VAL A 134 9.98 -5.54 -7.56
N VAL A 135 8.82 -5.19 -8.07
CA VAL A 135 7.94 -6.08 -8.82
C VAL A 135 7.57 -5.40 -10.13
N GLU A 136 7.57 -6.14 -11.23
CA GLU A 136 7.05 -5.67 -12.50
C GLU A 136 5.55 -5.94 -12.55
N ILE A 137 4.77 -4.90 -12.71
CA ILE A 137 3.31 -4.98 -12.82
C ILE A 137 2.92 -4.73 -14.27
N PRO A 138 2.17 -5.64 -14.91
CA PRO A 138 1.69 -5.41 -16.25
C PRO A 138 0.74 -4.21 -16.29
N VAL A 139 0.92 -3.36 -17.29
CA VAL A 139 -0.01 -2.25 -17.54
C VAL A 139 -1.24 -2.83 -18.25
N SER A 140 -2.35 -2.86 -17.55
CA SER A 140 -3.59 -3.49 -18.02
C SER A 140 -4.80 -2.56 -17.98
N TYR A 141 -4.65 -1.36 -17.42
CA TYR A 141 -5.72 -0.39 -17.26
C TYR A 141 -5.29 0.99 -17.76
N THR A 142 -6.15 1.66 -18.48
CA THR A 142 -5.86 3.00 -19.02
C THR A 142 -6.20 4.10 -18.02
N HIS A 143 -7.26 3.94 -17.20
CA HIS A 143 -7.73 5.00 -16.31
C HIS A 143 -8.09 4.49 -14.92
N LEU A 144 -7.75 5.28 -13.91
CA LEU A 144 -8.14 5.05 -12.51
C LEU A 144 -9.64 5.29 -12.27
N THR A 145 -10.25 6.13 -13.08
CA THR A 145 -11.68 6.43 -12.99
C THR A 145 -12.42 5.84 -14.18
N LEU A 146 -13.58 5.25 -13.93
CA LEU A 146 -14.48 4.87 -15.02
C LEU A 146 -14.87 6.13 -15.80
N PRO A 147 -14.80 6.12 -17.15
CA PRO A 147 -15.29 7.23 -17.94
C PRO A 147 -16.78 7.42 -17.61
N THR A 148 -17.11 8.50 -16.93
CA THR A 148 -18.48 8.92 -16.72
C THR A 148 -19.03 9.35 -18.08
N LYS A 149 -19.78 8.46 -18.75
CA LYS A 149 -20.63 8.91 -19.83
C LYS A 149 -21.63 9.91 -19.23
N ARG A 150 -21.49 11.19 -19.56
CA ARG A 150 -22.60 12.09 -19.42
C ARG A 150 -23.70 11.56 -20.37
N ILE A 151 -24.80 11.11 -19.78
CA ILE A 151 -26.04 10.85 -20.46
C ILE A 151 -26.67 12.22 -20.78
#